data_77aa246d9532c7d97bb02243b7387d70
#
_entry.id   77aa246d9532c7d97bb02243b7387d70
#
_cell.length_a   1.000
_cell.length_b   1.000
_cell.length_c   1.000
_cell.angle_alpha   90.00
_cell.angle_beta   90.00
_cell.angle_gamma   90.00
#
_symmetry.space_group_name_H-M   'P 1'
#
loop_
_entity.id
_entity.type
_entity.pdbx_description
1 polymer ?
#
loop_
_entity_poly.entity_id
_entity_poly.type
_entity_poly.pdbx_seq_one_letter_code
_entity_poly.pdbx_strand_id
1 'polypeptide(L)'
;MLDLAIIGGGPAGLTAGLYATRGGLKDVVMFEKGMPGGQITQSSEIENYPGAPKVLTGLEFMESWPEQAMRFGLKHEMEEVLRVSKQPNNVFELTLAGGKTVHAKSVIVCTGSNPKRAGFEGEDTFFGKGVSTCATCDGFFYKGKEVAVLGGGDTALEEALHLAKTSSKIYLIHRRDAFRASPATVEKVKNTPNIELVLNAQIKKVYGGPMGVDGVIVADKAGNERDLKVPGIFTFVGMNVNNGILRQENGDVLCELSKAGEVIVDLSMKTSTPGLFAAGDIRIEAPKQVVCAAGDGATAALSAMGYLEHWESK
;
A
#
# COMPACT_ATOMS: atom_id res chain seq x y z
N MET A 1 -10.73 -7.19 27.99
CA MET A 1 -11.13 -7.54 26.61
C MET A 1 -11.46 -6.24 25.90
N LEU A 2 -10.89 -6.00 24.73
CA LEU A 2 -11.13 -4.78 23.95
C LEU A 2 -12.50 -4.83 23.25
N ASP A 3 -13.12 -3.69 23.03
CA ASP A 3 -14.23 -3.58 22.08
C ASP A 3 -13.71 -3.75 20.65
N LEU A 4 -12.60 -3.03 20.33
CA LEU A 4 -12.00 -3.04 19.01
C LEU A 4 -10.48 -3.03 19.08
N ALA A 5 -9.84 -3.95 18.36
CA ALA A 5 -8.42 -3.91 18.07
C ALA A 5 -8.20 -3.44 16.62
N ILE A 6 -7.30 -2.48 16.42
CA ILE A 6 -6.90 -1.98 15.10
C ILE A 6 -5.43 -2.37 14.90
N ILE A 7 -5.10 -3.02 13.78
CA ILE A 7 -3.75 -3.51 13.50
C ILE A 7 -3.15 -2.75 12.32
N GLY A 8 -2.17 -1.91 12.61
CA GLY A 8 -1.52 -1.00 11.69
C GLY A 8 -1.89 0.45 11.93
N GLY A 9 -0.87 1.31 12.05
CA GLY A 9 -0.97 2.75 12.37
C GLY A 9 -0.81 3.66 11.16
N GLY A 10 -1.08 3.18 9.94
CA GLY A 10 -1.15 4.01 8.74
C GLY A 10 -2.45 4.82 8.65
N PRO A 11 -2.69 5.53 7.53
CA PRO A 11 -3.89 6.38 7.34
C PRO A 11 -5.20 5.66 7.63
N ALA A 12 -5.34 4.38 7.21
CA ALA A 12 -6.54 3.60 7.47
C ALA A 12 -6.75 3.34 8.97
N GLY A 13 -5.70 2.90 9.68
CA GLY A 13 -5.80 2.57 11.11
C GLY A 13 -6.02 3.78 12.00
N LEU A 14 -5.30 4.88 11.73
CA LEU A 14 -5.50 6.15 12.46
C LEU A 14 -6.91 6.70 12.26
N THR A 15 -7.43 6.65 11.02
CA THR A 15 -8.80 7.08 10.75
C THR A 15 -9.82 6.15 11.38
N ALA A 16 -9.60 4.83 11.34
CA ALA A 16 -10.48 3.88 12.01
C ALA A 16 -10.54 4.14 13.52
N GLY A 17 -9.39 4.38 14.16
CA GLY A 17 -9.29 4.70 15.58
C GLY A 17 -10.03 6.00 15.94
N LEU A 18 -9.82 7.05 15.14
CA LEU A 18 -10.50 8.33 15.29
C LEU A 18 -12.02 8.17 15.24
N TYR A 19 -12.56 7.48 14.23
CA TYR A 19 -14.00 7.30 14.05
C TYR A 19 -14.59 6.40 15.12
N ALA A 20 -13.94 5.31 15.50
CA ALA A 20 -14.41 4.38 16.53
C ALA A 20 -14.52 5.06 17.90
N THR A 21 -13.46 5.75 18.34
CA THR A 21 -13.42 6.41 19.65
C THR A 21 -14.31 7.64 19.71
N ARG A 22 -14.32 8.47 18.65
CA ARG A 22 -15.24 9.59 18.54
C ARG A 22 -16.70 9.13 18.47
N GLY A 23 -16.95 7.95 17.91
CA GLY A 23 -18.27 7.30 17.87
C GLY A 23 -18.71 6.68 19.20
N GLY A 24 -17.87 6.70 20.24
CA GLY A 24 -18.25 6.31 21.60
C GLY A 24 -17.70 4.96 22.07
N LEU A 25 -16.93 4.22 21.26
CA LEU A 25 -16.22 3.03 21.76
C LEU A 25 -15.12 3.45 22.74
N LYS A 26 -15.02 2.72 23.87
CA LYS A 26 -14.11 3.08 24.97
C LYS A 26 -12.82 2.26 24.98
N ASP A 27 -12.93 0.98 24.72
CA ASP A 27 -11.80 0.04 24.79
C ASP A 27 -11.27 -0.24 23.39
N VAL A 28 -10.70 0.80 22.75
CA VAL A 28 -10.11 0.75 21.42
C VAL A 28 -8.60 0.88 21.54
N VAL A 29 -7.87 -0.11 20.99
CA VAL A 29 -6.41 -0.10 20.95
C VAL A 29 -5.94 -0.28 19.51
N MET A 30 -5.02 0.57 19.09
CA MET A 30 -4.28 0.45 17.84
C MET A 30 -2.90 -0.14 18.13
N PHE A 31 -2.57 -1.25 17.50
CA PHE A 31 -1.26 -1.90 17.54
C PHE A 31 -0.46 -1.50 16.31
N GLU A 32 0.68 -0.85 16.51
CA GLU A 32 1.61 -0.50 15.44
C GLU A 32 3.04 -0.79 15.93
N LYS A 33 3.81 -1.53 15.15
CA LYS A 33 5.16 -1.96 15.52
C LYS A 33 6.19 -0.83 15.57
N GLY A 34 5.89 0.29 14.95
CA GLY A 34 6.74 1.46 14.88
C GLY A 34 5.98 2.74 15.19
N MET A 35 6.50 3.85 14.72
CA MET A 35 5.79 5.13 14.80
C MET A 35 4.59 5.12 13.85
N PRO A 36 3.41 5.61 14.31
CA PRO A 36 2.26 5.76 13.45
C PRO A 36 2.52 6.69 12.27
N GLY A 37 1.89 6.40 11.13
CA GLY A 37 2.01 7.18 9.91
C GLY A 37 1.96 6.29 8.66
N GLY A 38 2.54 5.08 8.74
CA GLY A 38 2.55 4.13 7.62
C GLY A 38 3.51 4.53 6.50
N GLN A 39 3.39 3.88 5.34
CA GLN A 39 4.31 4.06 4.22
C GLN A 39 4.34 5.48 3.65
N ILE A 40 3.25 6.22 3.75
CA ILE A 40 3.17 7.58 3.21
C ILE A 40 4.23 8.52 3.80
N THR A 41 4.72 8.23 5.02
CA THR A 41 5.81 9.01 5.66
C THR A 41 7.12 8.99 4.86
N GLN A 42 7.28 8.05 3.93
CA GLN A 42 8.46 7.95 3.05
C GLN A 42 8.32 8.80 1.78
N SER A 43 7.15 9.39 1.51
CA SER A 43 6.94 10.23 0.34
C SER A 43 7.64 11.58 0.50
N SER A 44 8.36 11.98 -0.54
CA SER A 44 9.03 13.29 -0.58
C SER A 44 8.05 14.44 -0.71
N GLU A 45 6.93 14.23 -1.41
CA GLU A 45 5.95 15.26 -1.74
C GLU A 45 4.54 14.66 -1.78
N ILE A 46 3.59 15.36 -1.17
CA ILE A 46 2.16 15.06 -1.18
C ILE A 46 1.41 16.32 -1.55
N GLU A 47 0.65 16.28 -2.63
CA GLU A 47 -0.18 17.40 -3.10
C GLU A 47 -1.60 16.99 -3.52
N ASN A 48 -1.87 15.68 -3.53
CA ASN A 48 -3.12 15.10 -4.04
C ASN A 48 -4.13 14.70 -2.94
N TYR A 49 -3.96 15.20 -1.70
CA TYR A 49 -4.92 14.97 -0.63
C TYR A 49 -5.81 16.21 -0.45
N PRO A 50 -7.14 16.10 -0.64
CA PRO A 50 -8.05 17.23 -0.42
C PRO A 50 -7.96 17.75 1.01
N GLY A 51 -7.77 19.04 1.19
CA GLY A 51 -7.57 19.67 2.50
C GLY A 51 -6.10 19.92 2.87
N ALA A 52 -5.14 19.45 2.05
CA ALA A 52 -3.72 19.82 2.16
C ALA A 52 -3.38 20.83 1.05
N PRO A 53 -3.50 22.16 1.30
CA PRO A 53 -3.36 23.18 0.25
C PRO A 53 -1.92 23.48 -0.14
N LYS A 54 -0.95 22.87 0.54
CA LYS A 54 0.48 23.03 0.27
C LYS A 54 1.07 21.66 -0.06
N VAL A 55 2.13 21.64 -0.84
CA VAL A 55 2.98 20.46 -0.99
C VAL A 55 3.65 20.18 0.36
N LEU A 56 3.49 18.99 0.87
CA LEU A 56 4.05 18.52 2.14
C LEU A 56 4.86 17.26 1.91
N THR A 57 5.88 17.04 2.73
CA THR A 57 6.48 15.71 2.85
C THR A 57 5.49 14.77 3.54
N GLY A 58 5.66 13.47 3.35
CA GLY A 58 4.81 12.47 4.03
C GLY A 58 4.88 12.55 5.54
N LEU A 59 6.04 12.91 6.10
CA LEU A 59 6.21 13.14 7.54
C LEU A 59 5.39 14.34 8.02
N GLU A 60 5.53 15.51 7.37
CA GLU A 60 4.76 16.71 7.70
C GLU A 60 3.26 16.47 7.55
N PHE A 61 2.85 15.76 6.51
CA PHE A 61 1.44 15.44 6.28
C PHE A 61 0.84 14.59 7.39
N MET A 62 1.59 13.59 7.88
CA MET A 62 1.11 12.67 8.92
C MET A 62 1.32 13.17 10.35
N GLU A 63 2.05 14.25 10.56
CA GLU A 63 2.46 14.74 11.88
C GLU A 63 1.28 14.91 12.86
N SER A 64 0.17 15.48 12.40
CA SER A 64 -1.00 15.76 13.25
C SER A 64 -2.00 14.60 13.38
N TRP A 65 -1.89 13.56 12.56
CA TRP A 65 -2.89 12.48 12.51
C TRP A 65 -2.93 11.62 13.78
N PRO A 66 -1.79 11.21 14.37
CA PRO A 66 -1.79 10.45 15.62
C PRO A 66 -2.40 11.27 16.77
N GLU A 67 -2.00 12.54 16.91
CA GLU A 67 -2.55 13.43 17.95
C GLU A 67 -4.07 13.57 17.80
N GLN A 68 -4.55 13.80 16.57
CA GLN A 68 -5.98 13.91 16.31
C GLN A 68 -6.74 12.63 16.67
N ALA A 69 -6.21 11.46 16.32
CA ALA A 69 -6.85 10.18 16.62
C ALA A 69 -6.88 9.91 18.14
N MET A 70 -5.78 10.18 18.84
CA MET A 70 -5.65 9.94 20.28
C MET A 70 -6.48 10.91 21.13
N ARG A 71 -6.80 12.10 20.63
CA ARG A 71 -7.63 13.12 21.33
C ARG A 71 -8.97 12.58 21.81
N PHE A 72 -9.53 11.59 21.12
CA PHE A 72 -10.81 10.98 21.45
C PHE A 72 -10.71 9.68 22.24
N GLY A 73 -9.48 9.34 22.70
CA GLY A 73 -9.25 8.19 23.59
C GLY A 73 -8.74 6.93 22.89
N LEU A 74 -8.32 7.03 21.62
CA LEU A 74 -7.58 5.93 20.98
C LEU A 74 -6.29 5.67 21.77
N LYS A 75 -6.10 4.43 22.20
CA LYS A 75 -4.85 3.96 22.80
C LYS A 75 -3.96 3.40 21.69
N HIS A 76 -2.69 3.75 21.72
CA HIS A 76 -1.67 3.18 20.85
C HIS A 76 -0.72 2.31 21.65
N GLU A 77 -0.54 1.06 21.26
CA GLU A 77 0.48 0.17 21.77
C GLU A 77 1.52 -0.10 20.68
N MET A 78 2.79 0.24 20.98
CA MET A 78 3.93 0.01 20.07
C MET A 78 4.33 -1.47 20.17
N GLU A 79 3.53 -2.33 19.56
CA GLU A 79 3.69 -3.79 19.55
C GLU A 79 3.33 -4.37 18.18
N GLU A 80 4.07 -5.38 17.76
CA GLU A 80 3.77 -6.11 16.54
C GLU A 80 2.78 -7.23 16.83
N VAL A 81 1.66 -7.26 16.10
CA VAL A 81 0.74 -8.39 16.09
C VAL A 81 1.27 -9.43 15.11
N LEU A 82 1.57 -10.61 15.61
CA LEU A 82 2.08 -11.74 14.81
C LEU A 82 0.95 -12.56 14.20
N ARG A 83 -0.17 -12.69 14.90
CA ARG A 83 -1.32 -13.48 14.45
C ARG A 83 -2.62 -12.98 15.07
N VAL A 84 -3.69 -13.11 14.29
CA VAL A 84 -5.07 -12.96 14.73
C VAL A 84 -5.78 -14.30 14.52
N SER A 85 -6.44 -14.83 15.54
CA SER A 85 -7.31 -16.00 15.46
C SER A 85 -8.69 -15.69 16.02
N LYS A 86 -9.70 -16.43 15.59
CA LYS A 86 -11.06 -16.31 16.11
C LYS A 86 -11.39 -17.52 16.98
N GLN A 87 -11.79 -17.27 18.22
CA GLN A 87 -12.20 -18.27 19.19
C GLN A 87 -13.69 -18.63 18.99
N PRO A 88 -14.13 -19.83 19.45
CA PRO A 88 -15.53 -20.27 19.28
C PRO A 88 -16.59 -19.35 19.90
N ASN A 89 -16.20 -18.54 20.90
CA ASN A 89 -17.08 -17.59 21.60
C ASN A 89 -17.19 -16.22 20.92
N ASN A 90 -16.89 -16.11 19.61
CA ASN A 90 -16.86 -14.87 18.85
C ASN A 90 -15.82 -13.82 19.33
N VAL A 91 -14.84 -14.22 20.11
CA VAL A 91 -13.74 -13.39 20.55
C VAL A 91 -12.55 -13.58 19.61
N PHE A 92 -11.88 -12.51 19.25
CA PHE A 92 -10.60 -12.55 18.55
C PHE A 92 -9.46 -12.57 19.56
N GLU A 93 -8.48 -13.40 19.28
CA GLU A 93 -7.23 -13.49 20.02
C GLU A 93 -6.09 -12.97 19.15
N LEU A 94 -5.34 -11.97 19.67
CA LEU A 94 -4.18 -11.39 19.04
C LEU A 94 -2.92 -11.86 19.77
N THR A 95 -2.03 -12.51 19.05
CA THR A 95 -0.69 -12.89 19.57
C THR A 95 0.28 -11.77 19.25
N LEU A 96 0.92 -11.18 20.26
CA LEU A 96 1.89 -10.10 20.13
C LEU A 96 3.33 -10.63 20.13
N ALA A 97 4.24 -9.92 19.49
CA ALA A 97 5.67 -10.26 19.42
C ALA A 97 6.32 -10.36 20.80
N GLY A 98 5.87 -9.55 21.78
CA GLY A 98 6.29 -9.62 23.19
C GLY A 98 5.80 -10.85 23.95
N GLY A 99 5.13 -11.82 23.30
CA GLY A 99 4.62 -13.04 23.92
C GLY A 99 3.30 -12.86 24.68
N LYS A 100 2.73 -11.68 24.69
CA LYS A 100 1.42 -11.40 25.27
C LYS A 100 0.29 -11.78 24.31
N THR A 101 -0.85 -12.11 24.89
CA THR A 101 -2.11 -12.33 24.16
C THR A 101 -3.12 -11.27 24.55
N VAL A 102 -3.79 -10.70 23.57
CA VAL A 102 -4.86 -9.72 23.76
C VAL A 102 -6.16 -10.25 23.14
N HIS A 103 -7.28 -9.98 23.80
CA HIS A 103 -8.60 -10.40 23.32
C HIS A 103 -9.44 -9.18 22.94
N ALA A 104 -10.16 -9.29 21.82
CA ALA A 104 -11.04 -8.26 21.29
C ALA A 104 -12.34 -8.84 20.76
N LYS A 105 -13.44 -8.07 20.86
CA LYS A 105 -14.74 -8.42 20.27
C LYS A 105 -14.75 -8.25 18.75
N SER A 106 -13.95 -7.31 18.25
CA SER A 106 -13.86 -6.96 16.82
C SER A 106 -12.43 -6.56 16.46
N VAL A 107 -12.04 -6.76 15.20
CA VAL A 107 -10.70 -6.42 14.69
C VAL A 107 -10.81 -5.72 13.34
N ILE A 108 -10.05 -4.63 13.16
CA ILE A 108 -9.81 -4.01 11.84
C ILE A 108 -8.34 -4.20 11.46
N VAL A 109 -8.09 -4.85 10.34
CA VAL A 109 -6.74 -5.07 9.81
C VAL A 109 -6.39 -3.96 8.82
N CYS A 110 -5.38 -3.15 9.18
CA CYS A 110 -4.90 -1.99 8.42
C CYS A 110 -3.39 -2.10 8.12
N THR A 111 -2.88 -3.31 7.97
CA THR A 111 -1.45 -3.60 7.82
C THR A 111 -0.88 -3.21 6.45
N GLY A 112 -1.75 -2.89 5.48
CA GLY A 112 -1.39 -2.40 4.16
C GLY A 112 -0.66 -3.42 3.29
N SER A 113 0.10 -2.89 2.32
CA SER A 113 0.94 -3.66 1.40
C SER A 113 2.22 -2.91 1.09
N ASN A 114 3.30 -3.62 0.75
CA ASN A 114 4.57 -3.03 0.40
C ASN A 114 4.91 -3.30 -1.07
N PRO A 115 5.40 -2.32 -1.84
CA PRO A 115 5.93 -2.55 -3.17
C PRO A 115 7.08 -3.56 -3.13
N LYS A 116 7.06 -4.52 -4.06
CA LYS A 116 8.19 -5.41 -4.25
C LYS A 116 9.36 -4.63 -4.83
N ARG A 117 10.54 -4.89 -4.32
CA ARG A 117 11.77 -4.41 -4.94
C ARG A 117 12.10 -5.28 -6.16
N ALA A 118 12.58 -4.65 -7.22
CA ALA A 118 13.05 -5.34 -8.42
C ALA A 118 14.45 -5.92 -8.24
N GLY A 119 15.24 -5.36 -7.32
CA GLY A 119 16.54 -5.87 -6.88
C GLY A 119 17.71 -5.39 -7.75
N PHE A 120 17.59 -4.31 -8.50
CA PHE A 120 18.69 -3.73 -9.27
C PHE A 120 19.56 -2.81 -8.39
N GLU A 121 20.83 -2.64 -8.80
CA GLU A 121 21.77 -1.77 -8.09
C GLU A 121 21.25 -0.31 -8.07
N GLY A 122 21.26 0.31 -6.88
CA GLY A 122 20.82 1.69 -6.67
C GLY A 122 19.33 1.86 -6.41
N GLU A 123 18.49 0.81 -6.49
CA GLU A 123 17.04 0.91 -6.28
C GLU A 123 16.71 1.54 -4.93
N ASP A 124 17.28 1.03 -3.84
CA ASP A 124 17.00 1.56 -2.50
C ASP A 124 17.63 2.93 -2.25
N THR A 125 18.80 3.20 -2.84
CA THR A 125 19.51 4.48 -2.70
C THR A 125 18.68 5.64 -3.29
N PHE A 126 18.01 5.38 -4.42
CA PHE A 126 17.24 6.39 -5.15
C PHE A 126 15.73 6.27 -4.95
N PHE A 127 15.28 5.38 -4.06
CA PHE A 127 13.86 5.28 -3.73
C PHE A 127 13.35 6.58 -3.11
N GLY A 128 12.28 7.17 -3.68
CA GLY A 128 11.79 8.51 -3.34
C GLY A 128 12.66 9.66 -3.86
N LYS A 129 13.75 9.35 -4.60
CA LYS A 129 14.65 10.35 -5.21
C LYS A 129 14.85 10.07 -6.71
N GLY A 130 13.78 9.68 -7.38
CA GLY A 130 13.79 9.31 -8.79
C GLY A 130 13.37 7.88 -9.07
N VAL A 131 13.44 6.95 -8.11
CA VAL A 131 12.80 5.63 -8.18
C VAL A 131 11.49 5.69 -7.43
N SER A 132 10.37 5.43 -8.12
CA SER A 132 9.01 5.48 -7.59
C SER A 132 8.25 4.17 -7.86
N THR A 133 7.17 3.96 -7.12
CA THR A 133 6.22 2.86 -7.28
C THR A 133 4.79 3.35 -7.47
N CYS A 134 4.60 4.66 -7.68
CA CYS A 134 3.28 5.28 -7.83
C CYS A 134 3.35 6.38 -8.92
N ALA A 135 2.84 6.09 -10.12
CA ALA A 135 2.80 7.10 -11.19
C ALA A 135 1.77 8.21 -10.91
N THR A 136 0.65 7.86 -10.28
CA THR A 136 -0.38 8.84 -9.89
C THR A 136 0.14 9.83 -8.83
N CYS A 137 1.07 9.39 -7.96
CA CYS A 137 1.66 10.25 -6.94
C CYS A 137 2.74 11.16 -7.52
N ASP A 138 3.69 10.56 -8.24
CA ASP A 138 4.96 11.22 -8.58
C ASP A 138 5.05 11.62 -10.06
N GLY A 139 4.13 11.16 -10.91
CA GLY A 139 4.19 11.37 -12.37
C GLY A 139 4.18 12.86 -12.77
N PHE A 140 3.54 13.70 -11.97
CA PHE A 140 3.49 15.14 -12.23
C PHE A 140 4.89 15.80 -12.27
N PHE A 141 5.82 15.36 -11.42
CA PHE A 141 7.20 15.91 -11.35
C PHE A 141 8.03 15.61 -12.61
N TYR A 142 7.54 14.68 -13.43
CA TYR A 142 8.19 14.25 -14.67
C TYR A 142 7.48 14.76 -15.94
N LYS A 143 6.60 15.77 -15.81
CA LYS A 143 5.93 16.38 -16.94
C LYS A 143 6.95 16.93 -17.95
N GLY A 144 6.80 16.53 -19.22
CA GLY A 144 7.70 16.90 -20.31
C GLY A 144 9.07 16.21 -20.30
N LYS A 145 9.34 15.32 -19.34
CA LYS A 145 10.59 14.58 -19.23
C LYS A 145 10.44 13.17 -19.81
N GLU A 146 11.57 12.54 -20.15
CA GLU A 146 11.64 11.12 -20.46
C GLU A 146 11.74 10.32 -19.15
N VAL A 147 11.01 9.22 -19.02
CA VAL A 147 11.04 8.35 -17.84
C VAL A 147 11.08 6.88 -18.23
N ALA A 148 11.56 6.04 -17.32
CA ALA A 148 11.50 4.60 -17.46
C ALA A 148 10.35 4.01 -16.64
N VAL A 149 9.71 2.96 -17.17
CA VAL A 149 8.73 2.14 -16.45
C VAL A 149 9.20 0.70 -16.48
N LEU A 150 9.31 0.06 -15.32
CA LEU A 150 9.70 -1.34 -15.19
C LEU A 150 8.50 -2.18 -14.80
N GLY A 151 8.12 -3.12 -15.66
CA GLY A 151 7.05 -4.06 -15.37
C GLY A 151 6.50 -4.75 -16.61
N GLY A 152 5.42 -5.52 -16.45
CA GLY A 152 4.85 -6.28 -17.58
C GLY A 152 3.50 -6.91 -17.26
N GLY A 153 2.85 -6.52 -16.18
CA GLY A 153 1.44 -6.80 -15.85
C GLY A 153 0.57 -5.59 -16.13
N ASP A 154 -0.75 -5.74 -15.92
CA ASP A 154 -1.75 -4.69 -16.19
C ASP A 154 -1.36 -3.36 -15.54
N THR A 155 -1.04 -3.34 -14.25
CA THR A 155 -0.61 -2.13 -13.54
C THR A 155 0.54 -1.39 -14.24
N ALA A 156 1.59 -2.11 -14.66
CA ALA A 156 2.75 -1.46 -15.31
C ALA A 156 2.39 -0.80 -16.64
N LEU A 157 1.51 -1.45 -17.42
CA LEU A 157 1.07 -0.93 -18.71
C LEU A 157 0.09 0.24 -18.56
N GLU A 158 -0.84 0.15 -17.63
CA GLU A 158 -1.79 1.22 -17.32
C GLU A 158 -1.08 2.46 -16.80
N GLU A 159 -0.11 2.29 -15.90
CA GLU A 159 0.70 3.39 -15.37
C GLU A 159 1.64 3.98 -16.43
N ALA A 160 2.16 3.16 -17.36
CA ALA A 160 2.91 3.68 -18.51
C ALA A 160 2.02 4.54 -19.42
N LEU A 161 0.77 4.11 -19.69
CA LEU A 161 -0.22 4.90 -20.43
C LEU A 161 -0.61 6.18 -19.68
N HIS A 162 -0.69 6.12 -18.35
CA HIS A 162 -0.94 7.30 -17.51
C HIS A 162 0.19 8.32 -17.65
N LEU A 163 1.44 7.90 -17.46
CA LEU A 163 2.63 8.74 -17.59
C LEU A 163 2.79 9.30 -19.00
N ALA A 164 2.44 8.53 -20.04
CA ALA A 164 2.55 8.94 -21.44
C ALA A 164 1.69 10.18 -21.78
N LYS A 165 0.68 10.50 -20.97
CA LYS A 165 -0.16 11.70 -21.16
C LYS A 165 0.60 12.99 -20.85
N THR A 166 1.61 12.94 -20.02
CA THR A 166 2.33 14.14 -19.51
C THR A 166 3.82 14.09 -19.75
N SER A 167 4.45 12.92 -19.79
CA SER A 167 5.88 12.75 -20.07
C SER A 167 6.14 12.79 -21.58
N SER A 168 7.34 13.27 -21.97
CA SER A 168 7.72 13.35 -23.38
C SER A 168 7.97 11.98 -24.01
N LYS A 169 8.52 11.04 -23.22
CA LYS A 169 8.78 9.67 -23.65
C LYS A 169 8.80 8.71 -22.47
N ILE A 170 8.30 7.50 -22.70
CA ILE A 170 8.30 6.38 -21.76
C ILE A 170 9.14 5.24 -22.33
N TYR A 171 10.13 4.76 -21.58
CA TYR A 171 10.82 3.50 -21.86
C TYR A 171 10.18 2.40 -21.00
N LEU A 172 9.31 1.57 -21.63
CA LEU A 172 8.66 0.46 -20.95
C LEU A 172 9.55 -0.79 -20.99
N ILE A 173 10.23 -1.05 -19.87
CA ILE A 173 11.23 -2.11 -19.74
C ILE A 173 10.56 -3.38 -19.22
N HIS A 174 10.72 -4.49 -19.96
CA HIS A 174 10.19 -5.79 -19.55
C HIS A 174 11.18 -6.93 -19.86
N ARG A 175 11.34 -7.84 -18.89
CA ARG A 175 12.29 -8.96 -18.96
C ARG A 175 11.94 -10.07 -19.95
N ARG A 176 10.74 -10.05 -20.53
CA ARG A 176 10.23 -11.02 -21.49
C ARG A 176 9.88 -10.33 -22.81
N ASP A 177 9.60 -11.12 -23.83
CA ASP A 177 9.12 -10.67 -25.13
C ASP A 177 7.63 -10.39 -25.16
N ALA A 178 6.85 -10.90 -24.18
CA ALA A 178 5.42 -10.72 -24.07
C ALA A 178 4.99 -10.26 -22.68
N PHE A 179 4.03 -9.36 -22.64
CA PHE A 179 3.39 -8.88 -21.43
C PHE A 179 2.36 -9.89 -20.89
N ARG A 180 2.08 -9.81 -19.60
CA ARG A 180 1.03 -10.58 -18.91
C ARG A 180 -0.27 -9.78 -18.76
N ALA A 181 -0.25 -8.52 -19.19
CA ALA A 181 -1.40 -7.63 -19.19
C ALA A 181 -2.47 -8.06 -20.19
N SER A 182 -3.69 -7.50 -20.06
CA SER A 182 -4.78 -7.77 -20.97
C SER A 182 -4.42 -7.42 -22.42
N PRO A 183 -4.88 -8.18 -23.43
CA PRO A 183 -4.57 -7.88 -24.82
C PRO A 183 -4.95 -6.46 -25.23
N ALA A 184 -6.07 -5.95 -24.73
CA ALA A 184 -6.55 -4.59 -25.03
C ALA A 184 -5.58 -3.52 -24.49
N THR A 185 -5.04 -3.71 -23.28
CA THR A 185 -4.05 -2.78 -22.71
C THR A 185 -2.73 -2.85 -23.46
N VAL A 186 -2.29 -4.05 -23.84
CA VAL A 186 -1.07 -4.24 -24.65
C VAL A 186 -1.18 -3.52 -26.00
N GLU A 187 -2.35 -3.63 -26.67
CA GLU A 187 -2.58 -2.95 -27.94
C GLU A 187 -2.53 -1.42 -27.78
N LYS A 188 -3.18 -0.87 -26.75
CA LYS A 188 -3.11 0.57 -26.44
C LYS A 188 -1.67 1.04 -26.25
N VAL A 189 -0.88 0.31 -25.49
CA VAL A 189 0.54 0.64 -25.25
C VAL A 189 1.32 0.65 -26.55
N LYS A 190 1.16 -0.39 -27.42
CA LYS A 190 1.83 -0.47 -28.73
C LYS A 190 1.46 0.67 -29.68
N ASN A 191 0.23 1.17 -29.57
CA ASN A 191 -0.27 2.27 -30.41
C ASN A 191 -0.03 3.65 -29.81
N THR A 192 0.64 3.76 -28.66
CA THR A 192 0.96 5.04 -28.01
C THR A 192 2.34 5.52 -28.48
N PRO A 193 2.42 6.63 -29.26
CA PRO A 193 3.63 6.98 -30.01
C PRO A 193 4.87 7.29 -29.16
N ASN A 194 4.67 7.78 -27.93
CA ASN A 194 5.75 8.15 -27.01
C ASN A 194 6.10 7.03 -26.02
N ILE A 195 5.60 5.80 -26.23
CA ILE A 195 6.03 4.62 -25.46
C ILE A 195 6.96 3.77 -26.33
N GLU A 196 8.22 3.66 -25.91
CA GLU A 196 9.20 2.74 -26.48
C GLU A 196 9.24 1.44 -25.67
N LEU A 197 9.05 0.30 -26.34
CA LEU A 197 9.11 -1.00 -25.72
C LEU A 197 10.57 -1.50 -25.66
N VAL A 198 11.08 -1.70 -24.44
CA VAL A 198 12.42 -2.27 -24.19
C VAL A 198 12.22 -3.68 -23.64
N LEU A 199 11.96 -4.61 -24.56
CA LEU A 199 11.66 -6.01 -24.25
C LEU A 199 12.92 -6.86 -24.08
N ASN A 200 12.78 -8.03 -23.44
CA ASN A 200 13.87 -8.96 -23.14
C ASN A 200 15.02 -8.30 -22.37
N ALA A 201 14.73 -7.28 -21.59
CA ALA A 201 15.71 -6.46 -20.92
C ALA A 201 15.40 -6.29 -19.43
N GLN A 202 16.45 -6.12 -18.65
CA GLN A 202 16.36 -5.89 -17.20
C GLN A 202 17.17 -4.65 -16.83
N ILE A 203 16.74 -3.95 -15.81
CA ILE A 203 17.56 -2.90 -15.20
C ILE A 203 18.69 -3.58 -14.42
N LYS A 204 19.92 -3.20 -14.70
CA LYS A 204 21.11 -3.58 -13.92
C LYS A 204 21.35 -2.59 -12.80
N LYS A 205 21.33 -1.31 -13.15
CA LYS A 205 21.77 -0.25 -12.26
C LYS A 205 21.01 1.04 -12.53
N VAL A 206 20.67 1.72 -11.47
CA VAL A 206 20.27 3.13 -11.46
C VAL A 206 21.43 3.94 -10.89
N TYR A 207 21.71 5.08 -11.49
CA TYR A 207 22.76 5.96 -11.04
C TYR A 207 22.28 7.41 -11.05
N GLY A 208 22.95 8.24 -10.27
CA GLY A 208 22.63 9.66 -10.11
C GLY A 208 23.48 10.31 -9.06
N GLY A 209 23.09 11.50 -8.66
CA GLY A 209 23.77 12.33 -7.68
C GLY A 209 22.91 12.67 -6.47
N PRO A 210 23.32 13.65 -5.68
CA PRO A 210 22.57 14.11 -4.51
C PRO A 210 21.14 14.59 -4.81
N MET A 211 20.92 15.06 -6.06
CA MET A 211 19.64 15.58 -6.52
C MET A 211 18.68 14.50 -7.04
N GLY A 212 19.12 13.24 -7.13
CA GLY A 212 18.30 12.11 -7.58
C GLY A 212 18.92 11.34 -8.74
N VAL A 213 18.05 10.70 -9.53
CA VAL A 213 18.42 9.83 -10.65
C VAL A 213 18.85 10.65 -11.87
N ASP A 214 19.96 10.25 -12.50
CA ASP A 214 20.45 10.79 -13.79
C ASP A 214 20.23 9.79 -14.94
N GLY A 215 20.09 8.49 -14.63
CA GLY A 215 19.86 7.48 -15.65
C GLY A 215 19.80 6.06 -15.14
N VAL A 216 19.53 5.16 -16.08
CA VAL A 216 19.41 3.72 -15.84
C VAL A 216 20.16 2.91 -16.89
N ILE A 217 20.95 1.94 -16.45
CA ILE A 217 21.60 0.95 -17.32
C ILE A 217 20.67 -0.25 -17.45
N VAL A 218 20.26 -0.54 -18.67
CA VAL A 218 19.43 -1.67 -19.04
C VAL A 218 20.28 -2.67 -19.81
N ALA A 219 20.14 -3.96 -19.54
CA ALA A 219 20.84 -5.02 -20.27
C ALA A 219 19.84 -6.01 -20.87
N ASP A 220 20.12 -6.44 -22.10
CA ASP A 220 19.41 -7.54 -22.73
C ASP A 220 19.90 -8.92 -22.26
N LYS A 221 19.29 -10.01 -22.76
CA LYS A 221 19.69 -11.39 -22.43
C LYS A 221 21.10 -11.75 -22.90
N ALA A 222 21.64 -11.07 -23.93
CA ALA A 222 22.98 -11.27 -24.43
C ALA A 222 24.05 -10.49 -23.63
N GLY A 223 23.58 -9.61 -22.71
CA GLY A 223 24.46 -8.78 -21.90
C GLY A 223 24.82 -7.44 -22.55
N ASN A 224 24.20 -7.10 -23.69
CA ASN A 224 24.39 -5.77 -24.28
C ASN A 224 23.72 -4.72 -23.41
N GLU A 225 24.46 -3.68 -23.06
CA GLU A 225 23.97 -2.60 -22.20
C GLU A 225 23.53 -1.39 -23.00
N ARG A 226 22.48 -0.76 -22.53
CA ARG A 226 21.99 0.53 -23.02
C ARG A 226 21.82 1.48 -21.84
N ASP A 227 22.38 2.66 -21.96
CA ASP A 227 22.23 3.74 -21.00
C ASP A 227 21.06 4.63 -21.41
N LEU A 228 20.03 4.69 -20.56
CA LEU A 228 18.87 5.57 -20.73
C LEU A 228 19.01 6.76 -19.76
N LYS A 229 19.13 7.94 -20.31
CA LYS A 229 19.25 9.20 -19.55
C LYS A 229 17.85 9.66 -19.14
N VAL A 230 17.40 9.21 -17.99
CA VAL A 230 16.07 9.50 -17.44
C VAL A 230 16.16 9.94 -15.98
N PRO A 231 15.47 11.02 -15.59
CA PRO A 231 15.47 11.49 -14.21
C PRO A 231 14.52 10.71 -13.31
N GLY A 232 13.73 9.76 -13.86
CA GLY A 232 12.76 9.01 -13.10
C GLY A 232 12.50 7.61 -13.63
N ILE A 233 12.30 6.68 -12.69
CA ILE A 233 12.00 5.27 -12.96
C ILE A 233 10.83 4.85 -12.09
N PHE A 234 9.79 4.31 -12.72
CA PHE A 234 8.61 3.80 -12.05
C PHE A 234 8.62 2.27 -12.07
N THR A 235 8.62 1.63 -10.89
CA THR A 235 8.75 0.18 -10.78
C THR A 235 7.43 -0.48 -10.39
N PHE A 236 6.88 -1.32 -11.27
CA PHE A 236 5.63 -2.05 -11.07
C PHE A 236 5.86 -3.56 -11.18
N VAL A 237 6.59 -4.11 -10.23
CA VAL A 237 6.96 -5.54 -10.20
C VAL A 237 6.09 -6.36 -9.24
N GLY A 238 5.04 -5.77 -8.71
CA GLY A 238 4.05 -6.36 -7.82
C GLY A 238 4.11 -5.81 -6.40
N MET A 239 3.18 -6.29 -5.57
CA MET A 239 3.04 -5.89 -4.17
C MET A 239 3.20 -7.11 -3.26
N ASN A 240 3.68 -6.89 -2.06
CA ASN A 240 3.60 -7.82 -0.93
C ASN A 240 2.48 -7.33 -0.03
N VAL A 241 1.38 -8.07 0.02
CA VAL A 241 0.27 -7.77 0.93
C VAL A 241 0.64 -8.26 2.33
N ASN A 242 0.49 -7.40 3.33
CA ASN A 242 0.89 -7.72 4.71
C ASN A 242 -0.18 -8.54 5.44
N ASN A 243 -0.59 -9.67 4.85
CA ASN A 243 -1.64 -10.56 5.32
C ASN A 243 -1.14 -11.70 6.24
N GLY A 244 0.14 -11.74 6.56
CA GLY A 244 0.76 -12.81 7.34
C GLY A 244 0.06 -13.09 8.67
N ILE A 245 -0.43 -12.03 9.33
CA ILE A 245 -1.14 -12.12 10.61
C ILE A 245 -2.47 -12.89 10.55
N LEU A 246 -3.02 -13.10 9.36
CA LEU A 246 -4.28 -13.82 9.14
C LEU A 246 -4.08 -15.33 8.95
N ARG A 247 -2.83 -15.80 8.84
CA ARG A 247 -2.51 -17.22 8.68
C ARG A 247 -2.59 -17.93 10.01
N GLN A 248 -3.28 -19.08 10.01
CA GLN A 248 -3.46 -19.92 11.17
C GLN A 248 -2.36 -20.99 11.25
N GLU A 249 -2.18 -21.61 12.41
CA GLU A 249 -1.17 -22.66 12.63
C GLU A 249 -1.36 -23.90 11.76
N ASN A 250 -2.61 -24.24 11.46
CA ASN A 250 -2.98 -25.34 10.59
C ASN A 250 -2.81 -25.04 9.08
N GLY A 251 -2.32 -23.85 8.73
CA GLY A 251 -2.13 -23.40 7.35
C GLY A 251 -3.34 -22.71 6.71
N ASP A 252 -4.49 -22.70 7.37
CA ASP A 252 -5.68 -21.97 6.91
C ASP A 252 -5.48 -20.45 6.99
N VAL A 253 -6.40 -19.71 6.44
CA VAL A 253 -6.48 -18.24 6.55
C VAL A 253 -7.77 -17.85 7.27
N LEU A 254 -7.69 -16.83 8.10
CA LEU A 254 -8.81 -16.39 8.92
C LEU A 254 -9.99 -15.83 8.11
N CYS A 255 -9.74 -15.33 6.90
CA CYS A 255 -10.77 -14.84 5.99
C CYS A 255 -10.36 -15.05 4.53
N GLU A 256 -11.29 -14.88 3.61
CA GLU A 256 -11.03 -15.04 2.18
C GLU A 256 -10.00 -14.04 1.63
N LEU A 257 -9.07 -14.55 0.82
CA LEU A 257 -8.04 -13.78 0.14
C LEU A 257 -8.18 -13.93 -1.37
N SER A 258 -7.81 -12.87 -2.10
CA SER A 258 -7.63 -12.93 -3.55
C SER A 258 -6.41 -13.79 -3.93
N LYS A 259 -6.26 -14.12 -5.22
CA LYS A 259 -5.05 -14.81 -5.73
C LYS A 259 -3.76 -14.02 -5.49
N ALA A 260 -3.86 -12.70 -5.32
CA ALA A 260 -2.74 -11.83 -5.01
C ALA A 260 -2.45 -11.73 -3.50
N GLY A 261 -3.30 -12.33 -2.66
CA GLY A 261 -3.20 -12.31 -1.21
C GLY A 261 -3.89 -11.12 -0.54
N GLU A 262 -4.65 -10.33 -1.30
CA GLU A 262 -5.42 -9.20 -0.78
C GLU A 262 -6.66 -9.72 -0.04
N VAL A 263 -7.05 -9.05 1.04
CA VAL A 263 -8.25 -9.41 1.81
C VAL A 263 -9.50 -9.04 1.01
N ILE A 264 -10.37 -10.02 0.78
CA ILE A 264 -11.66 -9.80 0.12
C ILE A 264 -12.61 -9.16 1.14
N VAL A 265 -13.16 -8.01 0.78
CA VAL A 265 -14.11 -7.24 1.58
C VAL A 265 -15.31 -6.80 0.74
N ASP A 266 -16.44 -6.55 1.40
CA ASP A 266 -17.57 -5.85 0.81
C ASP A 266 -17.39 -4.32 0.88
N LEU A 267 -18.37 -3.56 0.39
CA LEU A 267 -18.36 -2.09 0.43
C LEU A 267 -18.38 -1.51 1.85
N SER A 268 -18.73 -2.33 2.84
CA SER A 268 -18.70 -1.98 4.27
C SER A 268 -17.41 -2.39 4.95
N MET A 269 -16.37 -2.77 4.19
CA MET A 269 -15.07 -3.26 4.68
C MET A 269 -15.17 -4.55 5.52
N LYS A 270 -16.28 -5.30 5.42
CA LYS A 270 -16.48 -6.60 6.10
C LYS A 270 -15.75 -7.70 5.34
N THR A 271 -15.05 -8.55 6.05
CA THR A 271 -14.47 -9.77 5.50
C THR A 271 -15.47 -10.94 5.56
N SER A 272 -15.08 -12.11 5.04
CA SER A 272 -15.86 -13.34 5.19
C SER A 272 -16.00 -13.83 6.65
N THR A 273 -15.22 -13.27 7.57
CA THR A 273 -15.27 -13.61 9.00
C THR A 273 -15.99 -12.51 9.78
N PRO A 274 -17.19 -12.80 10.35
CA PRO A 274 -17.95 -11.81 11.12
C PRO A 274 -17.15 -11.21 12.27
N GLY A 275 -17.14 -9.86 12.37
CA GLY A 275 -16.38 -9.10 13.35
C GLY A 275 -14.94 -8.79 12.94
N LEU A 276 -14.47 -9.32 11.80
CA LEU A 276 -13.19 -8.99 11.19
C LEU A 276 -13.42 -8.08 9.99
N PHE A 277 -12.69 -6.97 9.96
CA PHE A 277 -12.72 -5.97 8.90
C PHE A 277 -11.32 -5.76 8.35
N ALA A 278 -11.21 -5.25 7.12
CA ALA A 278 -9.93 -4.84 6.54
C ALA A 278 -10.07 -3.53 5.79
N ALA A 279 -9.08 -2.63 5.94
CA ALA A 279 -9.12 -1.28 5.39
C ALA A 279 -7.76 -0.84 4.86
N GLY A 280 -7.76 -0.02 3.81
CA GLY A 280 -6.56 0.46 3.13
C GLY A 280 -5.93 -0.59 2.22
N ASP A 281 -4.64 -0.48 1.98
CA ASP A 281 -3.91 -1.20 0.92
C ASP A 281 -3.80 -2.72 1.11
N ILE A 282 -4.32 -3.25 2.20
CA ILE A 282 -4.42 -4.71 2.41
C ILE A 282 -5.61 -5.33 1.67
N ARG A 283 -6.67 -4.56 1.41
CA ARG A 283 -7.89 -5.07 0.80
C ARG A 283 -7.81 -5.19 -0.73
N ILE A 284 -8.67 -6.01 -1.28
CA ILE A 284 -8.85 -6.16 -2.73
C ILE A 284 -9.21 -4.81 -3.38
N GLU A 285 -8.69 -4.60 -4.59
CA GLU A 285 -8.96 -3.39 -5.40
C GLU A 285 -8.68 -2.06 -4.69
N ALA A 286 -7.77 -2.07 -3.69
CA ALA A 286 -7.34 -0.84 -3.05
C ALA A 286 -6.59 0.07 -4.05
N PRO A 287 -7.02 1.35 -4.22
CA PRO A 287 -6.34 2.27 -5.15
C PRO A 287 -4.94 2.70 -4.70
N LYS A 288 -4.53 2.34 -3.49
CA LYS A 288 -3.23 2.69 -2.87
C LYS A 288 -3.03 4.21 -2.80
N GLN A 289 -4.10 4.90 -2.39
CA GLN A 289 -4.12 6.34 -2.16
C GLN A 289 -4.48 6.62 -0.69
N VAL A 290 -3.83 7.61 -0.10
CA VAL A 290 -4.05 7.99 1.32
C VAL A 290 -5.50 8.32 1.60
N VAL A 291 -6.14 9.09 0.71
CA VAL A 291 -7.55 9.48 0.84
C VAL A 291 -8.48 8.27 0.83
N CYS A 292 -8.18 7.26 -0.02
CA CYS A 292 -8.96 6.03 -0.08
C CYS A 292 -8.74 5.18 1.20
N ALA A 293 -7.50 5.04 1.65
CA ALA A 293 -7.18 4.34 2.88
C ALA A 293 -7.85 4.98 4.11
N ALA A 294 -7.89 6.31 4.18
CA ALA A 294 -8.61 7.03 5.23
C ALA A 294 -10.13 6.79 5.16
N GLY A 295 -10.72 6.84 3.97
CA GLY A 295 -12.13 6.54 3.75
C GLY A 295 -12.50 5.10 4.13
N ASP A 296 -11.66 4.14 3.75
CA ASP A 296 -11.81 2.73 4.15
C ASP A 296 -11.77 2.57 5.68
N GLY A 297 -10.82 3.24 6.36
CA GLY A 297 -10.70 3.22 7.81
C GLY A 297 -11.96 3.74 8.51
N ALA A 298 -12.51 4.85 8.03
CA ALA A 298 -13.78 5.39 8.53
C ALA A 298 -14.93 4.41 8.34
N THR A 299 -15.05 3.82 7.14
CA THR A 299 -16.09 2.85 6.80
C THR A 299 -15.98 1.58 7.65
N ALA A 300 -14.77 1.05 7.83
CA ALA A 300 -14.52 -0.12 8.67
C ALA A 300 -14.89 0.13 10.15
N ALA A 301 -14.56 1.33 10.68
CA ALA A 301 -14.91 1.69 12.05
C ALA A 301 -16.43 1.75 12.26
N LEU A 302 -17.16 2.40 11.35
CA LEU A 302 -18.62 2.47 11.41
C LEU A 302 -19.26 1.08 11.33
N SER A 303 -18.72 0.22 10.47
CA SER A 303 -19.18 -1.17 10.34
C SER A 303 -18.88 -2.01 11.57
N ALA A 304 -17.72 -1.81 12.21
CA ALA A 304 -17.35 -2.48 13.46
C ALA A 304 -18.25 -2.04 14.61
N MET A 305 -18.59 -0.75 14.69
CA MET A 305 -19.53 -0.23 15.69
C MET A 305 -20.91 -0.89 15.54
N GLY A 306 -21.45 -0.95 14.31
CA GLY A 306 -22.73 -1.62 14.06
C GLY A 306 -22.69 -3.13 14.37
N TYR A 307 -21.55 -3.81 14.17
CA TYR A 307 -21.36 -5.20 14.58
C TYR A 307 -21.39 -5.33 16.11
N LEU A 308 -20.74 -4.43 16.83
CA LEU A 308 -20.64 -4.45 18.29
C LEU A 308 -21.96 -4.18 19.00
N GLU A 309 -22.89 -3.40 18.40
CA GLU A 309 -24.25 -3.19 18.93
C GLU A 309 -25.03 -4.52 19.08
N HIS A 310 -24.71 -5.52 18.28
CA HIS A 310 -25.35 -6.84 18.27
C HIS A 310 -24.43 -7.97 18.71
N TRP A 311 -23.25 -7.62 19.26
CA TRP A 311 -22.27 -8.62 19.66
C TRP A 311 -22.73 -9.38 20.92
N GLU A 312 -22.74 -10.70 20.83
CA GLU A 312 -23.00 -11.60 21.94
C GLU A 312 -21.83 -12.57 22.10
N SER A 313 -21.38 -12.75 23.34
CA SER A 313 -20.47 -13.86 23.68
C SER A 313 -21.26 -15.16 23.65
N LYS A 314 -20.96 -16.04 22.71
CA LYS A 314 -21.58 -17.37 22.62
C LYS A 314 -20.83 -18.38 23.46
#